data_7ae9b71d16499d0797f855763637fef2
#
_entry.id   7ae9b71d16499d0797f855763637fef2
#
_cell.length_a   1.000
_cell.length_b   1.000
_cell.length_c   1.000
_cell.angle_alpha   90.00
_cell.angle_beta   90.00
_cell.angle_gamma   90.00
#
_symmetry.space_group_name_H-M   'P 1'
#
loop_
_entity.id
_entity.type
_entity.pdbx_description
1 polymer ?
#
loop_
_entity_poly.entity_id
_entity_poly.type
_entity_poly.pdbx_seq_one_letter_code
_entity_poly.pdbx_strand_id
1 'polypeptide(L)'
;MKNMLKITCLLLLLSTYNCAPSKGKKDTTNTNNPAVIPKNENATDMQEKGFAKGTIQVTKSKDCPYVLNVEAYKDNLDPININEFFKTEVPEQVWIKFASLRMPSRCNDARPVSILEIRKRKE
;
A
#
# COMPACT_ATOMS: atom_id res chain seq x y z
N MET A 1 37.85 24.79 38.40
CA MET A 1 36.63 24.82 37.61
C MET A 1 36.81 25.27 36.13
N LYS A 2 37.99 25.70 35.70
CA LYS A 2 38.23 26.14 34.30
C LYS A 2 38.57 25.01 33.32
N ASN A 3 38.86 23.81 33.81
CA ASN A 3 39.29 22.70 32.95
C ASN A 3 38.18 21.71 32.59
N MET A 4 37.01 21.78 33.23
CA MET A 4 35.87 20.91 32.88
C MET A 4 35.12 21.35 31.62
N LEU A 5 35.19 22.62 31.24
CA LEU A 5 34.49 23.15 30.10
C LEU A 5 35.19 22.82 28.76
N LYS A 6 36.46 22.44 28.80
CA LYS A 6 37.25 22.11 27.58
C LYS A 6 37.11 20.66 27.14
N ILE A 7 36.69 19.77 28.02
CA ILE A 7 36.56 18.33 27.76
C ILE A 7 35.20 18.03 27.10
N THR A 8 34.19 18.81 27.42
CA THR A 8 32.82 18.65 26.81
C THR A 8 32.74 19.05 25.37
N CYS A 9 33.59 19.96 24.88
CA CYS A 9 33.59 20.33 23.46
C CYS A 9 34.28 19.30 22.53
N LEU A 10 35.17 18.48 23.07
CA LEU A 10 35.96 17.54 22.27
C LEU A 10 35.19 16.24 21.92
N LEU A 11 34.15 15.94 22.70
CA LEU A 11 33.32 14.73 22.48
C LEU A 11 32.17 14.88 21.49
N LEU A 12 31.91 16.10 21.00
CA LEU A 12 30.82 16.40 20.07
C LEU A 12 31.22 16.34 18.58
N LEU A 13 32.47 16.06 18.25
CA LEU A 13 32.98 16.11 16.88
C LEU A 13 33.18 14.73 16.21
N LEU A 14 32.78 13.63 16.86
CA LEU A 14 32.97 12.28 16.30
C LEU A 14 31.71 11.61 15.79
N SER A 15 30.62 12.34 15.55
CA SER A 15 29.39 11.82 14.96
C SER A 15 29.23 12.16 13.49
N THR A 16 30.26 11.98 12.68
CA THR A 16 30.08 11.95 11.23
C THR A 16 29.68 10.54 10.81
N TYR A 17 28.38 10.25 10.87
CA TYR A 17 27.84 9.07 10.23
C TYR A 17 27.93 9.26 8.72
N ASN A 18 28.83 8.50 8.11
CA ASN A 18 28.90 8.33 6.66
C ASN A 18 27.60 7.66 6.18
N CYS A 19 26.64 8.46 5.76
CA CYS A 19 25.60 7.99 4.87
C CYS A 19 26.23 7.77 3.48
N ALA A 20 26.61 6.57 3.16
CA ALA A 20 27.01 6.20 1.82
C ALA A 20 25.74 6.16 0.94
N PRO A 21 25.66 6.96 -0.15
CA PRO A 21 24.59 6.79 -1.11
C PRO A 21 24.83 5.50 -1.89
N SER A 22 23.92 4.56 -1.73
CA SER A 22 23.83 3.38 -2.58
C SER A 22 23.63 3.84 -4.01
N LYS A 23 24.63 3.66 -4.85
CA LYS A 23 24.53 3.91 -6.29
C LYS A 23 23.58 2.91 -6.90
N GLY A 24 22.37 3.35 -7.20
CA GLY A 24 21.43 2.64 -8.05
C GLY A 24 22.06 2.43 -9.43
N LYS A 25 22.26 1.18 -9.80
CA LYS A 25 22.67 0.78 -11.13
C LYS A 25 21.57 1.17 -12.11
N LYS A 26 21.90 2.09 -12.98
CA LYS A 26 21.11 2.49 -14.13
C LYS A 26 21.32 1.41 -15.20
N ASP A 27 20.35 0.53 -15.39
CA ASP A 27 20.27 -0.24 -16.62
C ASP A 27 19.25 0.42 -17.53
N THR A 28 19.84 1.18 -18.46
CA THR A 28 19.17 1.63 -19.67
C THR A 28 19.21 0.47 -20.66
N THR A 29 18.06 -0.12 -20.94
CA THR A 29 17.89 -0.84 -22.21
C THR A 29 16.51 -0.54 -22.75
N ASN A 30 16.55 0.32 -23.73
CA ASN A 30 15.56 0.57 -24.74
C ASN A 30 15.28 -0.73 -25.50
N THR A 31 14.00 -1.12 -25.64
CA THR A 31 13.50 -1.64 -26.91
C THR A 31 12.02 -1.96 -26.83
N ASN A 32 11.28 -1.28 -27.66
CA ASN A 32 9.94 -1.52 -28.15
C ASN A 32 9.53 -3.00 -28.23
N ASN A 33 8.46 -3.40 -27.53
CA ASN A 33 7.33 -4.09 -28.15
C ASN A 33 6.20 -4.31 -27.14
N PRO A 34 4.93 -4.00 -27.45
CA PRO A 34 3.82 -4.31 -26.59
C PRO A 34 3.37 -5.75 -26.84
N ALA A 35 4.07 -6.71 -26.26
CA ALA A 35 3.52 -8.03 -26.08
C ALA A 35 2.90 -8.06 -24.68
N VAL A 36 1.61 -7.85 -24.58
CA VAL A 36 0.81 -8.17 -23.41
C VAL A 36 0.81 -9.68 -23.25
N ILE A 37 1.86 -10.20 -22.62
CA ILE A 37 1.84 -11.53 -22.04
C ILE A 37 1.03 -11.37 -20.76
N PRO A 38 -0.05 -12.12 -20.53
CA PRO A 38 -0.67 -12.20 -19.22
C PRO A 38 0.35 -12.88 -18.29
N LYS A 39 1.17 -12.07 -17.65
CA LYS A 39 2.09 -12.53 -16.62
C LYS A 39 1.20 -13.07 -15.52
N ASN A 40 1.26 -14.37 -15.33
CA ASN A 40 0.65 -15.04 -14.19
C ASN A 40 1.21 -14.36 -12.94
N GLU A 41 0.46 -13.42 -12.36
CA GLU A 41 0.89 -12.65 -11.20
C GLU A 41 0.85 -13.60 -10.01
N ASN A 42 2.00 -14.20 -9.69
CA ASN A 42 2.14 -15.06 -8.54
C ASN A 42 1.81 -14.27 -7.28
N ALA A 43 1.07 -14.89 -6.37
CA ALA A 43 0.68 -14.30 -5.10
C ALA A 43 1.86 -13.72 -4.32
N THR A 44 3.01 -14.36 -4.37
CA THR A 44 4.26 -13.92 -3.73
C THR A 44 4.76 -12.60 -4.32
N ASP A 45 4.77 -12.44 -5.64
CA ASP A 45 5.22 -11.21 -6.33
C ASP A 45 4.31 -10.01 -5.98
N MET A 46 3.01 -10.24 -5.86
CA MET A 46 2.07 -9.18 -5.47
C MET A 46 2.24 -8.77 -4.01
N GLN A 47 2.47 -9.72 -3.10
CA GLN A 47 2.72 -9.43 -1.70
C GLN A 47 4.06 -8.69 -1.49
N GLU A 48 5.11 -9.06 -2.21
CA GLU A 48 6.41 -8.36 -2.19
C GLU A 48 6.26 -6.90 -2.68
N LYS A 49 5.35 -6.65 -3.61
CA LYS A 49 4.99 -5.30 -4.06
C LYS A 49 4.06 -4.55 -3.09
N GLY A 50 3.74 -5.11 -1.95
CA GLY A 50 2.91 -4.51 -0.91
C GLY A 50 1.40 -4.59 -1.17
N PHE A 51 0.95 -5.46 -2.07
CA PHE A 51 -0.47 -5.75 -2.24
C PHE A 51 -0.95 -6.78 -1.23
N ALA A 52 -2.16 -6.60 -0.76
CA ALA A 52 -2.87 -7.58 0.05
C ALA A 52 -3.95 -8.27 -0.78
N LYS A 53 -4.25 -9.52 -0.45
CA LYS A 53 -5.40 -10.23 -1.02
C LYS A 53 -6.67 -9.73 -0.38
N GLY A 54 -7.64 -9.34 -1.21
CA GLY A 54 -8.93 -8.87 -0.77
C GLY A 54 -10.09 -9.56 -1.50
N THR A 55 -11.22 -9.59 -0.81
CA THR A 55 -12.52 -10.00 -1.36
C THR A 55 -13.51 -8.87 -1.14
N ILE A 56 -14.15 -8.43 -2.20
CA ILE A 56 -15.16 -7.36 -2.16
C ILE A 56 -16.54 -7.99 -2.18
N GLN A 57 -17.36 -7.61 -1.20
CA GLN A 57 -18.76 -8.03 -1.09
C GLN A 57 -19.67 -6.85 -1.36
N VAL A 58 -20.67 -7.06 -2.22
CA VAL A 58 -21.74 -6.09 -2.44
C VAL A 58 -22.76 -6.21 -1.35
N THR A 59 -23.11 -5.10 -0.72
CA THR A 59 -24.14 -5.06 0.34
C THR A 59 -25.44 -4.45 -0.20
N LYS A 60 -26.52 -4.58 0.57
CA LYS A 60 -27.81 -3.94 0.27
C LYS A 60 -27.91 -2.51 0.85
N SER A 61 -26.90 -2.07 1.59
CA SER A 61 -26.88 -0.75 2.20
C SER A 61 -26.52 0.31 1.18
N LYS A 62 -27.29 1.39 1.12
CA LYS A 62 -26.98 2.54 0.26
C LYS A 62 -25.77 3.33 0.74
N ASP A 63 -25.56 3.39 2.04
CA ASP A 63 -24.45 4.13 2.65
C ASP A 63 -23.14 3.36 2.59
N CYS A 64 -23.23 2.03 2.56
CA CYS A 64 -22.12 1.11 2.55
C CYS A 64 -22.29 0.03 1.47
N PRO A 65 -22.24 0.38 0.17
CA PRO A 65 -22.56 -0.56 -0.90
C PRO A 65 -21.55 -1.68 -1.08
N TYR A 66 -20.31 -1.46 -0.61
CA TYR A 66 -19.23 -2.43 -0.72
C TYR A 66 -18.52 -2.61 0.61
N VAL A 67 -18.18 -3.84 0.93
CA VAL A 67 -17.33 -4.22 2.05
C VAL A 67 -16.15 -5.00 1.51
N LEU A 68 -14.95 -4.59 1.89
CA LEU A 68 -13.70 -5.24 1.54
C LEU A 68 -13.19 -6.06 2.73
N ASN A 69 -13.01 -7.34 2.52
CA ASN A 69 -12.34 -8.26 3.44
C ASN A 69 -10.93 -8.52 2.95
N VAL A 70 -9.93 -8.27 3.77
CA VAL A 70 -8.52 -8.53 3.46
C VAL A 70 -8.03 -9.68 4.30
N GLU A 71 -7.43 -10.71 3.66
CA GLU A 71 -7.00 -11.94 4.36
C GLU A 71 -6.06 -11.69 5.54
N ALA A 72 -5.23 -10.65 5.46
CA ALA A 72 -4.28 -10.28 6.52
C ALA A 72 -4.94 -9.54 7.71
N TYR A 73 -6.18 -9.11 7.60
CA TYR A 73 -6.89 -8.32 8.59
C TYR A 73 -8.21 -9.00 8.97
N LYS A 74 -8.58 -8.91 10.25
CA LYS A 74 -9.85 -9.47 10.73
C LYS A 74 -11.02 -8.50 10.55
N ASP A 75 -10.74 -7.22 10.32
CA ASP A 75 -11.76 -6.18 10.22
C ASP A 75 -12.34 -6.10 8.82
N ASN A 76 -13.62 -5.78 8.75
CA ASN A 76 -14.22 -5.33 7.51
C ASN A 76 -13.77 -3.90 7.19
N LEU A 77 -13.52 -3.63 5.92
CA LEU A 77 -13.09 -2.34 5.43
C LEU A 77 -14.14 -1.75 4.49
N ASP A 78 -14.36 -0.44 4.58
CA ASP A 78 -15.21 0.31 3.66
C ASP A 78 -14.33 1.05 2.64
N PRO A 79 -14.22 0.58 1.39
CA PRO A 79 -13.43 1.21 0.35
C PRO A 79 -14.17 2.42 -0.24
N ILE A 80 -14.05 3.59 0.40
CA ILE A 80 -14.89 4.76 0.08
C ILE A 80 -14.75 5.29 -1.35
N ASN A 81 -13.61 5.06 -2.00
CA ASN A 81 -13.31 5.54 -3.37
C ASN A 81 -13.29 4.43 -4.42
N ILE A 82 -13.93 3.29 -4.17
CA ILE A 82 -13.91 2.14 -5.10
C ILE A 82 -14.47 2.49 -6.50
N ASN A 83 -15.43 3.40 -6.57
CA ASN A 83 -16.05 3.84 -7.82
C ASN A 83 -15.10 4.66 -8.72
N GLU A 84 -13.98 5.14 -8.19
CA GLU A 84 -12.94 5.79 -8.99
C GLU A 84 -12.17 4.79 -9.84
N PHE A 85 -12.07 3.55 -9.38
CA PHE A 85 -11.36 2.46 -10.06
C PHE A 85 -12.27 1.60 -10.94
N PHE A 86 -13.52 1.41 -10.54
CA PHE A 86 -14.49 0.59 -11.23
C PHE A 86 -15.78 1.36 -11.49
N LYS A 87 -16.06 1.63 -12.76
CA LYS A 87 -17.25 2.38 -13.18
C LYS A 87 -18.48 1.49 -13.46
N THR A 88 -18.25 0.24 -13.80
CA THR A 88 -19.32 -0.67 -14.23
C THR A 88 -19.45 -1.88 -13.33
N GLU A 89 -18.42 -2.68 -13.24
CA GLU A 89 -18.43 -3.94 -12.50
C GLU A 89 -17.26 -3.98 -11.52
N VAL A 90 -17.57 -4.18 -10.24
CA VAL A 90 -16.57 -4.33 -9.19
C VAL A 90 -16.23 -5.82 -9.07
N PRO A 91 -14.96 -6.21 -9.29
CA PRO A 91 -14.56 -7.61 -9.17
C PRO A 91 -14.63 -8.07 -7.71
N GLU A 92 -15.06 -9.31 -7.50
CA GLU A 92 -15.12 -9.89 -6.17
C GLU A 92 -13.73 -10.11 -5.59
N GLN A 93 -12.78 -10.59 -6.39
CA GLN A 93 -11.43 -10.91 -5.92
C GLN A 93 -10.40 -9.92 -6.45
N VAL A 94 -9.61 -9.37 -5.53
CA VAL A 94 -8.68 -8.28 -5.84
C VAL A 94 -7.34 -8.42 -5.13
N TRP A 95 -6.33 -7.81 -5.73
CA TRP A 95 -5.10 -7.39 -5.10
C TRP A 95 -5.22 -5.91 -4.80
N ILE A 96 -4.96 -5.48 -3.57
CA ILE A 96 -5.24 -4.12 -3.13
C ILE A 96 -4.14 -3.53 -2.26
N LYS A 97 -3.86 -2.24 -2.47
CA LYS A 97 -3.17 -1.38 -1.51
C LYS A 97 -4.14 -0.32 -1.04
N PHE A 98 -4.18 -0.07 0.24
CA PHE A 98 -5.07 0.92 0.84
C PHE A 98 -4.43 1.63 2.01
N ALA A 99 -5.00 2.79 2.36
CA ALA A 99 -4.66 3.57 3.53
C ALA A 99 -5.89 3.70 4.45
N SER A 100 -5.68 3.56 5.74
CA SER A 100 -6.74 3.80 6.73
C SER A 100 -7.07 5.27 6.83
N LEU A 101 -8.35 5.60 6.91
CA LEU A 101 -8.83 6.96 7.05
C LEU A 101 -9.26 7.24 8.49
N ARG A 102 -8.96 8.44 8.97
CA ARG A 102 -9.42 8.96 10.27
C ARG A 102 -10.69 9.79 10.09
N MET A 103 -11.77 9.12 9.74
CA MET A 103 -13.08 9.74 9.57
C MET A 103 -14.16 8.84 10.18
N PRO A 104 -15.34 9.38 10.52
CA PRO A 104 -16.45 8.56 10.96
C PRO A 104 -16.80 7.49 9.94
N SER A 105 -17.06 6.28 10.41
CA SER A 105 -17.53 5.20 9.54
C SER A 105 -18.98 5.47 9.12
N ARG A 106 -19.25 5.28 7.83
CA ARG A 106 -20.61 5.25 7.27
C ARG A 106 -21.21 3.84 7.31
N CYS A 107 -20.39 2.85 7.58
CA CYS A 107 -20.77 1.46 7.76
C CYS A 107 -20.76 1.10 9.24
N ASN A 108 -21.72 0.29 9.71
CA ASN A 108 -21.77 -0.11 11.11
C ASN A 108 -20.57 -0.98 11.52
N ASP A 109 -20.16 -1.89 10.65
CA ASP A 109 -19.15 -2.91 10.96
C ASP A 109 -17.93 -2.87 10.01
N ALA A 110 -17.68 -1.75 9.36
CA ALA A 110 -16.54 -1.60 8.45
C ALA A 110 -15.83 -0.27 8.63
N ARG A 111 -14.51 -0.32 8.67
CA ARG A 111 -13.65 0.83 8.87
C ARG A 111 -13.33 1.50 7.53
N PRO A 112 -13.44 2.86 7.42
CA PRO A 112 -13.20 3.55 6.16
C PRO A 112 -11.72 3.48 5.74
N VAL A 113 -11.50 3.16 4.48
CA VAL A 113 -10.19 3.13 3.84
C VAL A 113 -10.24 3.79 2.47
N SER A 114 -9.11 4.35 2.05
CA SER A 114 -8.89 4.82 0.70
C SER A 114 -8.06 3.81 -0.08
N ILE A 115 -8.55 3.39 -1.23
CA ILE A 115 -7.79 2.54 -2.15
C ILE A 115 -6.70 3.38 -2.79
N LEU A 116 -5.47 2.89 -2.75
CA LEU A 116 -4.31 3.48 -3.43
C LEU A 116 -4.06 2.82 -4.78
N GLU A 117 -4.09 1.49 -4.81
CA GLU A 117 -3.97 0.69 -6.01
C GLU A 117 -4.87 -0.55 -5.87
N ILE A 118 -5.48 -0.96 -6.97
CA ILE A 118 -6.31 -2.17 -7.00
C ILE A 118 -6.17 -2.88 -8.36
N ARG A 119 -6.14 -4.20 -8.32
CA ARG A 119 -6.07 -5.06 -9.50
C ARG A 119 -7.01 -6.24 -9.34
N LYS A 120 -7.66 -6.66 -10.42
CA LYS A 120 -8.45 -7.88 -10.42
C LYS A 120 -7.53 -9.09 -10.20
N ARG A 121 -7.87 -9.95 -9.26
CA ARG A 121 -7.19 -11.22 -9.05
C ARG A 121 -7.86 -12.27 -9.95
N LYS A 122 -7.06 -13.00 -10.69
CA LYS A 122 -7.50 -14.21 -11.40
C LYS A 122 -7.31 -15.39 -10.48
N GLU A 123 -8.27 -16.25 -10.42
CA GLU A 123 -8.15 -17.55 -9.78
C GLU A 123 -7.21 -18.48 -10.55
#